data_78123ca903b879368040495028ae6201
#
_entry.id   78123ca903b879368040495028ae6201
#
_cell.length_a   1.000
_cell.length_b   1.000
_cell.length_c   1.000
_cell.angle_alpha   90.00
_cell.angle_beta   90.00
_cell.angle_gamma   90.00
#
_symmetry.space_group_name_H-M   'P 1'
#
loop_
_entity.id
_entity.type
_entity.pdbx_description
1 polymer ?
#
loop_
_entity_poly.entity_id
_entity_poly.type
_entity_poly.pdbx_seq_one_letter_code
_entity_poly.pdbx_strand_id
1 'polypeptide(L)'
;LDWQQAHLLGHSLGGALATVLAAGTPERVLSLALIEALGPPPWPGDHATERLRKAIAGRRRPISAPRLIPDIETAVRARLQATDKLESSARLLVERNLRQVEGGYQWRSDARLMWPSHMRAEETSVRNWLAAIECPVVLVAADPAPVYFMPELRNERFACLKHGSLHVIAGTHHVHMDKPAEVAGLINTFWGALP
;
A
#
# COMPACT_ATOMS: atom_id res chain seq x y z
N LEU A 1 -11.67 10.31 14.85
CA LEU A 1 -11.15 9.49 15.93
C LEU A 1 -10.24 10.36 16.78
N ASP A 2 -10.55 10.55 18.05
CA ASP A 2 -9.75 11.39 18.98
C ASP A 2 -8.58 10.61 19.59
N TRP A 3 -7.97 9.72 18.81
CA TRP A 3 -6.81 8.95 19.25
C TRP A 3 -5.57 9.82 19.29
N GLN A 4 -4.91 9.86 20.43
CA GLN A 4 -3.64 10.60 20.59
C GLN A 4 -2.49 9.80 20.02
N GLN A 5 -2.48 8.48 20.20
CA GLN A 5 -1.47 7.54 19.70
C GLN A 5 -2.12 6.26 19.16
N ALA A 6 -1.46 5.60 18.23
CA ALA A 6 -1.92 4.34 17.65
C ALA A 6 -0.77 3.46 17.14
N HIS A 7 -0.99 2.14 17.15
CA HIS A 7 -0.25 1.20 16.33
C HIS A 7 -0.80 1.24 14.91
N LEU A 8 0.06 1.33 13.91
CA LEU A 8 -0.35 1.40 12.51
C LEU A 8 -0.04 0.09 11.79
N LEU A 9 -1.00 -0.39 11.00
CA LEU A 9 -0.80 -1.46 10.05
C LEU A 9 -1.16 -0.97 8.66
N GLY A 10 -0.25 -1.15 7.71
CA GLY A 10 -0.46 -0.70 6.34
C GLY A 10 0.03 -1.70 5.30
N HIS A 11 -0.81 -1.99 4.30
CA HIS A 11 -0.46 -2.77 3.13
C HIS A 11 -0.31 -1.85 1.90
N SER A 12 0.74 -2.05 1.11
CA SER A 12 0.94 -1.35 -0.17
C SER A 12 0.83 0.18 -0.01
N LEU A 13 -0.11 0.85 -0.66
CA LEU A 13 -0.35 2.29 -0.50
C LEU A 13 -0.59 2.68 0.96
N GLY A 14 -1.32 1.86 1.73
CA GLY A 14 -1.54 2.07 3.16
C GLY A 14 -0.23 2.04 3.96
N GLY A 15 0.70 1.14 3.61
CA GLY A 15 2.03 1.08 4.21
C GLY A 15 2.89 2.30 3.85
N ALA A 16 2.83 2.76 2.60
CA ALA A 16 3.52 3.98 2.18
C ALA A 16 3.03 5.22 2.95
N LEU A 17 1.71 5.35 3.13
CA LEU A 17 1.11 6.45 3.91
C LEU A 17 1.45 6.35 5.40
N ALA A 18 1.40 5.14 5.98
CA ALA A 18 1.75 4.91 7.37
C ALA A 18 3.23 5.25 7.65
N THR A 19 4.14 4.95 6.71
CA THR A 19 5.55 5.35 6.78
C THR A 19 5.72 6.86 6.85
N VAL A 20 5.03 7.60 5.97
CA VAL A 20 5.09 9.08 5.95
C VAL A 20 4.51 9.66 7.23
N LEU A 21 3.41 9.10 7.73
CA LEU A 21 2.81 9.53 8.99
C LEU A 21 3.75 9.29 10.19
N ALA A 22 4.36 8.11 10.28
CA ALA A 22 5.30 7.79 11.35
C ALA A 22 6.54 8.68 11.35
N ALA A 23 7.04 9.06 10.16
CA ALA A 23 8.15 10.00 10.05
C ALA A 23 7.77 11.44 10.40
N GLY A 24 6.54 11.86 10.05
CA GLY A 24 6.08 13.23 10.23
C GLY A 24 5.44 13.55 11.57
N THR A 25 4.97 12.53 12.30
CA THR A 25 4.29 12.65 13.60
C THR A 25 4.71 11.52 14.54
N PRO A 26 6.01 11.42 14.88
CA PRO A 26 6.55 10.28 15.66
C PRO A 26 5.86 10.13 17.02
N GLU A 27 5.43 11.22 17.64
CA GLU A 27 4.72 11.23 18.93
C GLU A 27 3.34 10.55 18.86
N ARG A 28 2.80 10.32 17.65
CA ARG A 28 1.48 9.71 17.47
C ARG A 28 1.52 8.22 17.07
N VAL A 29 2.70 7.70 16.75
CA VAL A 29 2.84 6.33 16.23
C VAL A 29 3.63 5.46 17.19
N LEU A 30 2.94 4.53 17.84
CA LEU A 30 3.53 3.61 18.83
C LEU A 30 4.34 2.49 18.16
N SER A 31 3.89 1.98 17.03
CA SER A 31 4.59 1.00 16.21
C SER A 31 4.05 0.95 14.79
N LEU A 32 4.81 0.37 13.88
CA LEU A 32 4.51 0.32 12.46
C LEU A 32 4.63 -1.11 11.94
N ALA A 33 3.51 -1.72 11.56
CA ALA A 33 3.47 -2.99 10.85
C ALA A 33 3.20 -2.75 9.36
N LEU A 34 4.14 -3.15 8.51
CA LEU A 34 4.11 -2.89 7.07
C LEU A 34 4.04 -4.20 6.30
N ILE A 35 3.18 -4.25 5.30
CA ILE A 35 3.06 -5.39 4.40
C ILE A 35 3.29 -4.88 2.97
N GLU A 36 4.33 -5.42 2.30
CA GLU A 36 4.62 -5.12 0.90
C GLU A 36 4.80 -3.62 0.58
N ALA A 37 5.29 -2.84 1.54
CA ALA A 37 5.64 -1.45 1.34
C ALA A 37 6.58 -0.96 2.44
N LEU A 38 7.56 -0.12 2.07
CA LEU A 38 8.41 0.62 2.98
C LEU A 38 8.67 2.01 2.39
N GLY A 39 7.75 2.93 2.67
CA GLY A 39 7.68 4.23 2.03
C GLY A 39 7.00 4.23 0.65
N PRO A 40 6.74 5.41 0.08
CA PRO A 40 6.15 5.54 -1.25
C PRO A 40 7.08 4.96 -2.34
N PRO A 41 6.53 4.45 -3.46
CA PRO A 41 7.35 3.96 -4.56
C PRO A 41 8.25 5.08 -5.09
N PRO A 42 9.54 4.76 -5.37
CA PRO A 42 10.49 5.73 -5.88
C PRO A 42 10.06 6.19 -7.26
N TRP A 43 10.40 7.42 -7.58
CA TRP A 43 10.15 7.92 -8.91
C TRP A 43 11.35 8.71 -9.44
N PRO A 44 11.88 8.34 -10.63
CA PRO A 44 12.91 9.12 -11.29
C PRO A 44 12.43 10.53 -11.59
N GLY A 45 13.26 11.54 -11.34
CA GLY A 45 12.93 12.95 -11.59
C GLY A 45 12.74 13.31 -13.06
N ASP A 46 13.24 12.47 -13.99
CA ASP A 46 13.41 12.72 -15.42
C ASP A 46 12.12 13.15 -16.14
N HIS A 47 10.95 12.72 -15.64
CA HIS A 47 9.64 13.03 -16.22
C HIS A 47 8.73 13.85 -15.31
N ALA A 48 9.28 14.59 -14.34
CA ALA A 48 8.51 15.32 -13.34
C ALA A 48 7.52 16.31 -13.98
N THR A 49 7.98 17.09 -14.97
CA THR A 49 7.14 18.10 -15.66
C THR A 49 6.03 17.45 -16.49
N GLU A 50 6.32 16.37 -17.20
CA GLU A 50 5.29 15.65 -17.96
C GLU A 50 4.21 15.08 -17.05
N ARG A 51 4.62 14.49 -15.93
CA ARG A 51 3.72 13.95 -14.91
C ARG A 51 2.86 15.05 -14.29
N LEU A 52 3.46 16.19 -13.95
CA LEU A 52 2.72 17.34 -13.44
C LEU A 52 1.65 17.80 -14.43
N ARG A 53 2.00 17.92 -15.70
CA ARG A 53 1.04 18.25 -16.77
C ARG A 53 -0.10 17.24 -16.89
N LYS A 54 0.23 15.93 -16.89
CA LYS A 54 -0.78 14.85 -16.92
C LYS A 54 -1.69 14.88 -15.70
N ALA A 55 -1.13 15.10 -14.52
CA ALA A 55 -1.90 15.16 -13.28
C ALA A 55 -2.86 16.37 -13.25
N ILE A 56 -2.41 17.55 -13.70
CA ILE A 56 -3.25 18.74 -13.80
C ILE A 56 -4.35 18.53 -14.85
N ALA A 57 -4.00 18.03 -16.03
CA ALA A 57 -4.97 17.73 -17.10
C ALA A 57 -6.04 16.72 -16.65
N GLY A 58 -5.62 15.67 -15.92
CA GLY A 58 -6.54 14.67 -15.36
C GLY A 58 -7.56 15.28 -14.39
N ARG A 59 -7.11 16.20 -13.52
CA ARG A 59 -7.98 16.86 -12.54
C ARG A 59 -8.96 17.88 -13.14
N ARG A 60 -8.67 18.39 -14.34
CA ARG A 60 -9.57 19.29 -15.08
C ARG A 60 -10.71 18.53 -15.78
N ARG A 61 -10.59 17.22 -15.94
CA ARG A 61 -11.65 16.42 -16.55
C ARG A 61 -12.80 16.24 -15.55
N PRO A 62 -14.06 16.30 -16.00
CA PRO A 62 -15.18 15.91 -15.16
C PRO A 62 -15.00 14.48 -14.66
N ILE A 63 -15.41 14.23 -13.41
CA ILE A 63 -15.46 12.85 -12.91
C ILE A 63 -16.55 12.14 -13.71
N SER A 64 -16.13 11.15 -14.50
CA SER A 64 -17.09 10.33 -15.26
C SER A 64 -18.03 9.60 -14.30
N ALA A 65 -19.26 9.39 -14.71
CA ALA A 65 -20.19 8.54 -13.97
C ALA A 65 -19.53 7.16 -13.73
N PRO A 66 -19.73 6.56 -12.55
CA PRO A 66 -19.18 5.24 -12.26
C PRO A 66 -19.61 4.22 -13.32
N ARG A 67 -18.65 3.48 -13.87
CA ARG A 67 -18.94 2.44 -14.86
C ARG A 67 -19.79 1.35 -14.22
N LEU A 68 -20.87 0.96 -14.88
CA LEU A 68 -21.69 -0.18 -14.50
C LEU A 68 -20.93 -1.47 -14.84
N ILE A 69 -20.88 -2.38 -13.89
CA ILE A 69 -20.29 -3.72 -13.99
C ILE A 69 -21.43 -4.72 -13.97
N PRO A 70 -21.57 -5.59 -14.98
CA PRO A 70 -22.74 -6.45 -15.10
C PRO A 70 -22.84 -7.47 -13.96
N ASP A 71 -21.71 -8.05 -13.57
CA ASP A 71 -21.65 -9.12 -12.57
C ASP A 71 -20.29 -9.13 -11.83
N ILE A 72 -20.25 -9.86 -10.72
CA ILE A 72 -19.05 -10.01 -9.88
C ILE A 72 -17.92 -10.71 -10.65
N GLU A 73 -18.23 -11.72 -11.47
CA GLU A 73 -17.23 -12.49 -12.22
C GLU A 73 -16.46 -11.60 -13.20
N THR A 74 -17.16 -10.67 -13.86
CA THR A 74 -16.52 -9.69 -14.75
C THR A 74 -15.54 -8.79 -13.97
N ALA A 75 -15.90 -8.37 -12.76
CA ALA A 75 -15.01 -7.58 -11.91
C ALA A 75 -13.80 -8.40 -11.42
N VAL A 76 -14.01 -9.68 -11.05
CA VAL A 76 -12.93 -10.60 -10.62
C VAL A 76 -11.94 -10.82 -11.76
N ARG A 77 -12.41 -11.13 -12.97
CA ARG A 77 -11.53 -11.29 -14.15
C ARG A 77 -10.71 -10.03 -14.43
N ALA A 78 -11.33 -8.86 -14.38
CA ALA A 78 -10.63 -7.59 -14.57
C ALA A 78 -9.58 -7.35 -13.47
N ARG A 79 -9.87 -7.75 -12.24
CA ARG A 79 -8.94 -7.61 -11.12
C ARG A 79 -7.74 -8.54 -11.24
N LEU A 80 -7.94 -9.78 -11.71
CA LEU A 80 -6.87 -10.75 -11.96
C LEU A 80 -5.93 -10.29 -13.08
N GLN A 81 -6.48 -9.69 -14.12
CA GLN A 81 -5.66 -9.13 -15.22
C GLN A 81 -4.79 -7.93 -14.79
N ALA A 82 -5.23 -7.19 -13.77
CA ALA A 82 -4.56 -5.96 -13.34
C ALA A 82 -3.37 -6.20 -12.40
N THR A 83 -3.37 -7.29 -11.64
CA THR A 83 -2.33 -7.56 -10.64
C THR A 83 -2.20 -9.06 -10.38
N ASP A 84 -0.97 -9.50 -10.10
CA ASP A 84 -0.68 -10.87 -9.68
C ASP A 84 -1.25 -11.14 -8.28
N LYS A 85 -2.15 -12.12 -8.16
CA LYS A 85 -2.78 -12.58 -6.91
C LYS A 85 -3.58 -13.86 -7.13
N LEU A 86 -3.92 -14.55 -6.05
CA LEU A 86 -4.85 -15.68 -6.08
C LEU A 86 -6.27 -15.22 -6.41
N GLU A 87 -7.04 -16.07 -7.11
CA GLU A 87 -8.44 -15.77 -7.45
C GLU A 87 -9.29 -15.54 -6.20
N SER A 88 -9.09 -16.34 -5.15
CA SER A 88 -9.77 -16.16 -3.86
C SER A 88 -9.55 -14.77 -3.27
N SER A 89 -8.32 -14.27 -3.29
CA SER A 89 -7.95 -12.93 -2.83
C SER A 89 -8.57 -11.84 -3.71
N ALA A 90 -8.59 -12.05 -5.03
CA ALA A 90 -9.23 -11.13 -5.96
C ALA A 90 -10.73 -11.02 -5.69
N ARG A 91 -11.41 -12.16 -5.49
CA ARG A 91 -12.84 -12.24 -5.20
C ARG A 91 -13.21 -11.48 -3.93
N LEU A 92 -12.50 -11.75 -2.82
CA LEU A 92 -12.72 -11.03 -1.56
C LEU A 92 -12.59 -9.51 -1.70
N LEU A 93 -11.57 -9.03 -2.43
CA LEU A 93 -11.38 -7.61 -2.69
C LEU A 93 -12.51 -7.02 -3.53
N VAL A 94 -12.97 -7.75 -4.54
CA VAL A 94 -14.05 -7.33 -5.42
C VAL A 94 -15.37 -7.25 -4.66
N GLU A 95 -15.77 -8.32 -3.96
CA GLU A 95 -17.02 -8.38 -3.21
C GLU A 95 -17.09 -7.27 -2.15
N ARG A 96 -15.98 -7.02 -1.44
CA ARG A 96 -15.91 -5.93 -0.46
C ARG A 96 -16.04 -4.55 -1.08
N ASN A 97 -15.49 -4.34 -2.28
CA ASN A 97 -15.40 -3.02 -2.93
C ASN A 97 -16.53 -2.76 -3.94
N LEU A 98 -17.40 -3.70 -4.22
CA LEU A 98 -18.58 -3.51 -5.03
C LEU A 98 -19.80 -3.13 -4.17
N ARG A 99 -20.69 -2.34 -4.76
CA ARG A 99 -22.06 -2.12 -4.30
C ARG A 99 -23.02 -2.50 -5.42
N GLN A 100 -24.10 -3.15 -5.07
CA GLN A 100 -25.19 -3.41 -6.00
C GLN A 100 -25.94 -2.10 -6.31
N VAL A 101 -26.30 -1.92 -7.56
CA VAL A 101 -27.09 -0.81 -8.06
C VAL A 101 -28.08 -1.36 -9.10
N GLU A 102 -29.01 -0.53 -9.55
CA GLU A 102 -29.90 -0.92 -10.64
C GLU A 102 -29.09 -1.29 -11.89
N GLY A 103 -29.34 -2.45 -12.44
CA GLY A 103 -28.68 -2.98 -13.64
C GLY A 103 -27.28 -3.60 -13.41
N GLY A 104 -26.79 -3.75 -12.16
CA GLY A 104 -25.51 -4.39 -11.90
C GLY A 104 -24.78 -3.88 -10.65
N TYR A 105 -23.48 -3.60 -10.80
CA TYR A 105 -22.60 -3.22 -9.69
C TYR A 105 -21.77 -1.98 -10.03
N GLN A 106 -21.33 -1.28 -9.01
CA GLN A 106 -20.38 -0.18 -9.09
C GLN A 106 -19.30 -0.31 -8.02
N TRP A 107 -18.08 0.20 -8.31
CA TRP A 107 -17.04 0.31 -7.30
C TRP A 107 -17.43 1.30 -6.20
N ARG A 108 -17.17 0.94 -4.93
CA ARG A 108 -17.33 1.83 -3.77
C ARG A 108 -16.22 2.87 -3.69
N SER A 109 -15.03 2.50 -4.17
CA SER A 109 -13.86 3.36 -4.13
C SER A 109 -14.06 4.62 -4.97
N ASP A 110 -13.60 5.75 -4.46
CA ASP A 110 -13.63 7.02 -5.18
C ASP A 110 -12.73 6.95 -6.43
N ALA A 111 -13.26 7.34 -7.58
CA ALA A 111 -12.54 7.34 -8.85
C ALA A 111 -11.28 8.23 -8.81
N ARG A 112 -11.23 9.23 -7.92
CA ARG A 112 -10.07 10.11 -7.72
C ARG A 112 -8.84 9.39 -7.19
N LEU A 113 -8.99 8.22 -6.57
CA LEU A 113 -7.87 7.38 -6.14
C LEU A 113 -7.02 6.90 -7.33
N MET A 114 -7.59 6.88 -8.53
CA MET A 114 -6.88 6.51 -9.77
C MET A 114 -6.18 7.71 -10.44
N TRP A 115 -6.33 8.92 -9.90
CA TRP A 115 -5.68 10.08 -10.47
C TRP A 115 -4.17 10.03 -10.23
N PRO A 116 -3.36 10.39 -11.24
CA PRO A 116 -1.92 10.42 -11.05
C PRO A 116 -1.53 11.48 -10.03
N SER A 117 -0.61 11.14 -9.14
CA SER A 117 -0.01 12.10 -8.22
C SER A 117 0.80 13.14 -9.00
N HIS A 118 0.61 14.41 -8.69
CA HIS A 118 1.36 15.51 -9.31
C HIS A 118 2.76 15.71 -8.70
N MET A 119 2.94 15.21 -7.47
CA MET A 119 4.24 15.22 -6.79
C MET A 119 4.53 13.83 -6.25
N ARG A 120 5.78 13.42 -6.33
CA ARG A 120 6.28 12.18 -5.73
C ARG A 120 7.64 12.46 -5.11
N ALA A 121 7.92 11.78 -4.03
CA ALA A 121 9.20 11.89 -3.36
C ALA A 121 10.30 11.18 -4.17
N GLU A 122 11.47 11.78 -4.20
CA GLU A 122 12.69 11.13 -4.64
C GLU A 122 13.18 10.15 -3.57
N GLU A 123 13.99 9.20 -3.99
CA GLU A 123 14.48 8.14 -3.11
C GLU A 123 15.24 8.68 -1.90
N THR A 124 16.02 9.74 -2.07
CA THR A 124 16.73 10.42 -0.99
C THR A 124 15.78 10.92 0.10
N SER A 125 14.65 11.52 -0.29
CA SER A 125 13.63 11.99 0.64
C SER A 125 12.98 10.82 1.39
N VAL A 126 12.68 9.72 0.67
CA VAL A 126 12.10 8.52 1.29
C VAL A 126 13.05 7.93 2.34
N ARG A 127 14.34 7.82 2.04
CA ARG A 127 15.35 7.31 2.99
C ARG A 127 15.48 8.22 4.21
N ASN A 128 15.44 9.54 4.04
CA ASN A 128 15.45 10.49 5.15
C ASN A 128 14.23 10.32 6.05
N TRP A 129 13.03 10.09 5.48
CA TRP A 129 11.84 9.81 6.28
C TRP A 129 11.98 8.50 7.05
N LEU A 130 12.49 7.44 6.42
CA LEU A 130 12.71 6.15 7.09
C LEU A 130 13.68 6.26 8.26
N ALA A 131 14.78 7.03 8.10
CA ALA A 131 15.74 7.28 9.16
C ALA A 131 15.16 8.13 10.33
N ALA A 132 14.10 8.89 10.07
CA ALA A 132 13.40 9.67 11.09
C ALA A 132 12.35 8.89 11.88
N ILE A 133 12.03 7.64 11.49
CA ILE A 133 11.08 6.79 12.24
C ILE A 133 11.72 6.35 13.55
N GLU A 134 11.03 6.63 14.65
CA GLU A 134 11.51 6.35 16.01
C GLU A 134 10.88 5.09 16.61
N CYS A 135 9.67 4.76 16.20
CA CYS A 135 8.95 3.60 16.73
C CYS A 135 9.47 2.27 16.15
N PRO A 136 9.22 1.14 16.83
CA PRO A 136 9.49 -0.19 16.28
C PRO A 136 8.73 -0.46 14.98
N VAL A 137 9.40 -1.13 14.02
CA VAL A 137 8.84 -1.46 12.69
C VAL A 137 8.97 -2.94 12.41
N VAL A 138 7.90 -3.57 11.95
CA VAL A 138 7.95 -4.88 11.30
C VAL A 138 7.57 -4.74 9.83
N LEU A 139 8.36 -5.32 8.95
CA LEU A 139 8.08 -5.42 7.52
C LEU A 139 7.90 -6.87 7.11
N VAL A 140 6.73 -7.18 6.56
CA VAL A 140 6.45 -8.46 5.90
C VAL A 140 6.47 -8.23 4.39
N ALA A 141 7.36 -8.94 3.70
CA ALA A 141 7.54 -8.85 2.26
C ALA A 141 7.34 -10.21 1.58
N ALA A 142 6.86 -10.19 0.35
CA ALA A 142 6.64 -11.38 -0.45
C ALA A 142 7.89 -11.81 -1.23
N ASP A 143 7.97 -13.10 -1.53
CA ASP A 143 8.89 -13.69 -2.49
C ASP A 143 8.09 -14.58 -3.46
N PRO A 144 8.15 -14.35 -4.78
CA PRO A 144 8.97 -13.37 -5.49
C PRO A 144 8.55 -11.91 -5.24
N ALA A 145 9.54 -11.03 -5.16
CA ALA A 145 9.31 -9.61 -4.92
C ALA A 145 8.67 -8.93 -6.15
N PRO A 146 7.71 -8.01 -5.98
CA PRO A 146 7.16 -7.23 -7.08
C PRO A 146 8.21 -6.26 -7.64
N VAL A 147 8.13 -5.96 -8.94
CA VAL A 147 9.12 -5.14 -9.69
C VAL A 147 9.37 -3.77 -9.05
N TYR A 148 8.38 -3.18 -8.43
CA TYR A 148 8.50 -1.85 -7.79
C TYR A 148 9.04 -1.91 -6.35
N PHE A 149 9.25 -3.12 -5.78
CA PHE A 149 9.78 -3.32 -4.43
C PHE A 149 10.79 -4.47 -4.39
N MET A 150 11.72 -4.46 -5.36
CA MET A 150 12.79 -5.45 -5.48
C MET A 150 13.66 -5.52 -4.23
N PRO A 151 14.30 -6.67 -3.96
CA PRO A 151 15.08 -6.90 -2.74
C PRO A 151 16.16 -5.84 -2.49
N GLU A 152 16.81 -5.33 -3.54
CA GLU A 152 17.86 -4.32 -3.45
C GLU A 152 17.29 -3.03 -2.83
N LEU A 153 16.23 -2.48 -3.42
CA LEU A 153 15.56 -1.28 -2.92
C LEU A 153 15.00 -1.49 -1.52
N ARG A 154 14.37 -2.63 -1.28
CA ARG A 154 13.81 -2.99 0.02
C ARG A 154 14.88 -3.00 1.10
N ASN A 155 16.01 -3.68 0.85
CA ASN A 155 17.08 -3.82 1.83
C ASN A 155 17.78 -2.49 2.11
N GLU A 156 18.01 -1.68 1.07
CA GLU A 156 18.58 -0.34 1.22
C GLU A 156 17.67 0.58 2.06
N ARG A 157 16.36 0.53 1.85
CA ARG A 157 15.39 1.26 2.66
C ARG A 157 15.30 0.73 4.08
N PHE A 158 15.28 -0.60 4.23
CA PHE A 158 15.23 -1.25 5.53
C PHE A 158 16.43 -0.90 6.40
N ALA A 159 17.60 -0.77 5.81
CA ALA A 159 18.82 -0.35 6.51
C ALA A 159 18.77 1.09 7.06
N CYS A 160 17.81 1.91 6.61
CA CYS A 160 17.59 3.25 7.17
C CYS A 160 16.79 3.24 8.49
N LEU A 161 16.10 2.14 8.82
CA LEU A 161 15.30 2.04 10.03
C LEU A 161 16.20 1.83 11.27
N LYS A 162 15.87 2.51 12.38
CA LYS A 162 16.57 2.34 13.66
C LYS A 162 16.20 1.03 14.36
N HIS A 163 14.92 0.67 14.31
CA HIS A 163 14.33 -0.47 15.02
C HIS A 163 13.41 -1.26 14.10
N GLY A 164 13.99 -2.11 13.24
CA GLY A 164 13.23 -2.86 12.25
C GLY A 164 13.43 -4.38 12.34
N SER A 165 12.37 -5.15 12.05
CA SER A 165 12.43 -6.57 11.74
C SER A 165 11.84 -6.83 10.36
N LEU A 166 12.50 -7.67 9.55
CA LEU A 166 12.09 -8.03 8.20
C LEU A 166 11.79 -9.51 8.12
N HIS A 167 10.61 -9.84 7.61
CA HIS A 167 10.19 -11.20 7.31
C HIS A 167 9.86 -11.31 5.82
N VAL A 168 10.52 -12.24 5.12
CA VAL A 168 10.25 -12.52 3.71
C VAL A 168 9.59 -13.89 3.63
N ILE A 169 8.38 -13.95 3.06
CA ILE A 169 7.57 -15.16 2.97
C ILE A 169 7.11 -15.39 1.53
N ALA A 170 7.02 -16.65 1.12
CA ALA A 170 6.56 -16.99 -0.22
C ALA A 170 5.09 -16.55 -0.41
N GLY A 171 4.79 -15.81 -1.48
CA GLY A 171 3.45 -15.30 -1.75
C GLY A 171 3.45 -14.21 -2.82
N THR A 172 2.29 -13.59 -3.01
CA THR A 172 2.12 -12.47 -3.94
C THR A 172 2.14 -11.13 -3.21
N HIS A 173 1.97 -10.03 -3.96
CA HIS A 173 1.76 -8.70 -3.35
C HIS A 173 0.62 -8.66 -2.32
N HIS A 174 -0.29 -9.61 -2.37
CA HIS A 174 -1.38 -9.76 -1.40
C HIS A 174 -1.12 -10.87 -0.38
N VAL A 175 0.12 -11.07 0.02
CA VAL A 175 0.57 -12.14 0.92
C VAL A 175 -0.25 -12.28 2.21
N HIS A 176 -0.76 -11.18 2.75
CA HIS A 176 -1.67 -11.17 3.91
C HIS A 176 -3.04 -11.79 3.62
N MET A 177 -3.43 -11.88 2.35
CA MET A 177 -4.66 -12.56 1.92
C MET A 177 -4.38 -14.00 1.49
N ASP A 178 -3.21 -14.23 0.93
CA ASP A 178 -2.79 -15.55 0.46
C ASP A 178 -2.42 -16.47 1.66
N LYS A 179 -1.81 -15.88 2.70
CA LYS A 179 -1.32 -16.56 3.91
C LYS A 179 -1.71 -15.80 5.19
N PRO A 180 -3.01 -15.63 5.45
CA PRO A 180 -3.48 -14.77 6.55
C PRO A 180 -2.99 -15.20 7.93
N ALA A 181 -2.94 -16.50 8.21
CA ALA A 181 -2.50 -17.00 9.50
C ALA A 181 -1.00 -16.77 9.76
N GLU A 182 -0.16 -16.96 8.73
CA GLU A 182 1.28 -16.73 8.82
C GLU A 182 1.59 -15.24 9.05
N VAL A 183 1.00 -14.36 8.25
CA VAL A 183 1.17 -12.91 8.39
C VAL A 183 0.63 -12.38 9.71
N ALA A 184 -0.55 -12.86 10.13
CA ALA A 184 -1.13 -12.49 11.43
C ALA A 184 -0.24 -12.97 12.59
N GLY A 185 0.34 -14.16 12.51
CA GLY A 185 1.28 -14.69 13.50
C GLY A 185 2.49 -13.80 13.68
N LEU A 186 3.13 -13.37 12.57
CA LEU A 186 4.28 -12.47 12.59
C LEU A 186 3.93 -11.12 13.23
N ILE A 187 2.82 -10.51 12.84
CA ILE A 187 2.38 -9.21 13.35
C ILE A 187 2.00 -9.30 14.82
N ASN A 188 1.28 -10.34 15.24
CA ASN A 188 0.90 -10.53 16.64
C ASN A 188 2.12 -10.78 17.54
N THR A 189 3.11 -11.55 17.05
CA THR A 189 4.39 -11.74 17.77
C THR A 189 5.11 -10.42 17.93
N PHE A 190 5.17 -9.61 16.88
CA PHE A 190 5.77 -8.27 16.94
C PHE A 190 5.06 -7.38 17.97
N TRP A 191 3.74 -7.28 17.93
CA TRP A 191 2.99 -6.46 18.88
C TRP A 191 3.02 -7.00 20.31
N GLY A 192 3.04 -8.32 20.49
CA GLY A 192 3.16 -8.95 21.81
C GLY A 192 4.52 -8.77 22.48
N ALA A 193 5.56 -8.40 21.70
CA ALA A 193 6.90 -8.11 22.21
C ALA A 193 7.13 -6.63 22.51
N LEU A 194 6.15 -5.75 22.23
CA LEU A 194 6.24 -4.33 22.57
C LEU A 194 5.95 -4.10 24.05
N PRO A 195 6.60 -3.09 24.67
CA PRO A 195 6.39 -2.75 26.07
C PRO A 195 4.99 -2.19 26.34
#